data_32382d923748f3da348ad047399803d0
#
_entry.id   32382d923748f3da348ad047399803d0
#
_cell.length_a   1.000
_cell.length_b   1.000
_cell.length_c   1.000
_cell.angle_alpha   90.00
_cell.angle_beta   90.00
_cell.angle_gamma   90.00
#
_symmetry.space_group_name_H-M   'P 1'
#
loop_
_entity.id
_entity.type
_entity.pdbx_description
1 polymer ?
#
loop_
_entity_poly.entity_id
_entity_poly.type
_entity_poly.pdbx_seq_one_letter_code
_entity_poly.pdbx_strand_id
1 'polypeptide(L)'
;RITDILAVDTLAPVEISGALAGETCMEKAVGIAAMVKTAHLPMQKIAEQLEKDLHTKAVVAGVEAVMASLGAMTTPGTRLPLAILDMGGGSTDAAVLEADGRVRTTHQAGAGELVTMLIQTELGLKSRTTAEQIKKYPLGKVESLFHLRLENGAMQFFTESIDPRYYGHVVLLAPGEMLKIEEDIPMERILEVRREAKRKVFVRNAVRALRQVAPEHELRNIPNVVLVGGSAEDFEIPEMLMQALSEYRIVCGRGNIRGTEGPRNAVATGLLLSYIGSTQ
;
A
#
# COMPACT_ATOMS: atom_id res chain seq x y z
N ARG A 1 -10.10 -14.76 16.44
CA ARG A 1 -9.40 -15.79 15.65
C ARG A 1 -8.48 -15.09 14.64
N ILE A 2 -7.19 -15.44 14.61
CA ILE A 2 -6.26 -14.97 13.59
C ILE A 2 -6.68 -15.58 12.25
N THR A 3 -6.77 -14.76 11.20
CA THR A 3 -7.21 -15.17 9.86
C THR A 3 -6.11 -15.12 8.83
N ASP A 4 -5.09 -14.30 9.05
CA ASP A 4 -3.89 -14.24 8.21
C ASP A 4 -2.69 -13.69 8.98
N ILE A 5 -1.48 -14.11 8.60
CA ILE A 5 -0.21 -13.62 9.13
C ILE A 5 0.77 -13.43 7.98
N LEU A 6 1.42 -12.27 7.94
CA LEU A 6 2.57 -12.01 7.09
C LEU A 6 3.79 -11.75 7.98
N ALA A 7 4.81 -12.58 7.86
CA ALA A 7 6.13 -12.34 8.43
C ALA A 7 7.13 -12.07 7.30
N VAL A 8 7.98 -11.07 7.47
CA VAL A 8 9.02 -10.72 6.52
C VAL A 8 10.36 -10.65 7.21
N ASP A 9 11.38 -11.23 6.59
CA ASP A 9 12.76 -11.16 7.01
C ASP A 9 13.41 -9.82 6.66
N THR A 10 14.48 -9.50 7.33
CA THR A 10 15.26 -8.28 7.11
C THR A 10 16.26 -8.45 5.96
N LEU A 11 16.74 -7.33 5.44
CA LEU A 11 17.95 -7.29 4.62
C LEU A 11 19.19 -7.53 5.47
N ALA A 12 19.21 -6.99 6.70
CA ALA A 12 20.21 -7.29 7.71
C ALA A 12 19.60 -8.25 8.73
N PRO A 13 20.08 -9.51 8.84
CA PRO A 13 19.49 -10.49 9.73
C PRO A 13 19.57 -10.06 11.20
N VAL A 14 18.43 -9.97 11.86
CA VAL A 14 18.33 -9.74 13.31
C VAL A 14 17.73 -10.97 13.96
N GLU A 15 18.39 -11.50 14.99
CA GLU A 15 17.82 -12.61 15.75
C GLU A 15 16.60 -12.16 16.55
N ILE A 16 15.49 -12.85 16.33
CA ILE A 16 14.29 -12.69 17.14
C ILE A 16 14.18 -13.90 18.05
N SER A 17 14.28 -13.68 19.35
CA SER A 17 14.05 -14.73 20.34
C SER A 17 12.54 -14.93 20.53
N GLY A 18 12.06 -16.14 20.30
CA GLY A 18 10.69 -16.56 20.56
C GLY A 18 10.04 -17.31 19.40
N ALA A 19 9.31 -18.35 19.76
CA ALA A 19 8.52 -19.11 18.79
C ALA A 19 7.16 -18.44 18.58
N LEU A 20 6.78 -18.22 17.32
CA LEU A 20 5.43 -17.85 16.97
C LEU A 20 4.55 -19.11 16.94
N ALA A 21 3.76 -19.28 17.99
CA ALA A 21 2.64 -20.23 18.06
C ALA A 21 2.88 -21.64 17.50
N GLY A 22 4.06 -22.26 17.78
CA GLY A 22 4.31 -23.67 17.51
C GLY A 22 4.51 -24.07 16.05
N GLU A 23 4.63 -23.10 15.13
CA GLU A 23 4.93 -23.35 13.72
C GLU A 23 6.42 -23.08 13.42
N THR A 24 6.87 -23.58 12.26
CA THR A 24 8.23 -23.34 11.76
C THR A 24 8.45 -21.85 11.60
N CYS A 25 9.11 -21.24 12.55
CA CYS A 25 9.37 -19.82 12.55
C CYS A 25 10.51 -19.51 11.59
N MET A 26 10.39 -18.37 10.91
CA MET A 26 11.54 -17.73 10.31
C MET A 26 12.51 -17.41 11.46
N GLU A 27 13.75 -17.86 11.36
CA GLU A 27 14.78 -17.59 12.38
C GLU A 27 14.99 -16.08 12.58
N LYS A 28 14.64 -15.29 11.59
CA LYS A 28 14.86 -13.84 11.52
C LYS A 28 13.70 -13.14 10.85
N ALA A 29 13.02 -12.25 11.55
CA ALA A 29 11.98 -11.38 11.00
C ALA A 29 11.99 -10.04 11.74
N VAL A 30 11.78 -8.92 11.02
CA VAL A 30 11.63 -7.58 11.61
C VAL A 30 10.19 -7.08 11.56
N GLY A 31 9.39 -7.65 10.70
CA GLY A 31 8.01 -7.23 10.51
C GLY A 31 7.06 -8.41 10.51
N ILE A 32 6.05 -8.34 11.36
CA ILE A 32 4.94 -9.28 11.40
C ILE A 32 3.64 -8.48 11.36
N ALA A 33 2.76 -8.85 10.43
CA ALA A 33 1.39 -8.36 10.38
C ALA A 33 0.42 -9.53 10.54
N ALA A 34 -0.60 -9.35 11.34
CA ALA A 34 -1.63 -10.36 11.54
C ALA A 34 -3.02 -9.76 11.36
N MET A 35 -3.89 -10.48 10.68
CA MET A 35 -5.31 -10.17 10.57
C MET A 35 -6.11 -10.98 11.58
N VAL A 36 -7.05 -10.31 12.23
CA VAL A 36 -7.91 -10.93 13.24
C VAL A 36 -9.36 -10.75 12.84
N LYS A 37 -10.11 -11.85 12.80
CA LYS A 37 -11.56 -11.77 12.62
C LYS A 37 -12.17 -11.10 13.84
N THR A 38 -12.73 -9.90 13.65
CA THR A 38 -13.50 -9.17 14.66
C THR A 38 -14.97 -9.60 14.67
N ALA A 39 -15.61 -9.52 15.84
CA ALA A 39 -17.04 -9.68 15.95
C ALA A 39 -17.76 -8.45 15.36
N HIS A 40 -19.03 -8.60 14.97
CA HIS A 40 -19.86 -7.47 14.47
C HIS A 40 -20.05 -6.33 15.48
N LEU A 41 -19.98 -6.64 16.76
CA LEU A 41 -20.25 -5.69 17.85
C LEU A 41 -19.39 -4.41 17.82
N PRO A 42 -18.08 -4.44 17.53
CA PRO A 42 -17.29 -3.21 17.42
C PRO A 42 -17.76 -2.27 16.30
N MET A 43 -18.15 -2.81 15.15
CA MET A 43 -18.64 -2.01 14.02
C MET A 43 -20.01 -1.37 14.33
N GLN A 44 -20.89 -2.09 15.01
CA GLN A 44 -22.16 -1.55 15.49
C GLN A 44 -21.95 -0.39 16.46
N LYS A 45 -21.03 -0.53 17.44
CA LYS A 45 -20.69 0.55 18.37
C LYS A 45 -20.13 1.79 17.69
N ILE A 46 -19.30 1.60 16.65
CA ILE A 46 -18.78 2.72 15.84
C ILE A 46 -19.94 3.40 15.11
N ALA A 47 -20.85 2.65 14.50
CA ALA A 47 -22.02 3.21 13.82
C ALA A 47 -22.92 4.00 14.82
N GLU A 48 -23.22 3.45 15.98
CA GLU A 48 -23.98 4.12 17.03
C GLU A 48 -23.31 5.41 17.52
N GLN A 49 -21.97 5.41 17.64
CA GLN A 49 -21.24 6.61 18.05
C GLN A 49 -21.29 7.68 16.95
N LEU A 50 -21.11 7.29 15.68
CA LEU A 50 -21.23 8.19 14.53
C LEU A 50 -22.63 8.82 14.44
N GLU A 51 -23.69 8.03 14.69
CA GLU A 51 -25.07 8.54 14.72
C GLU A 51 -25.25 9.64 15.78
N LYS A 52 -24.67 9.43 16.96
CA LYS A 52 -24.73 10.42 18.06
C LYS A 52 -23.96 11.69 17.74
N ASP A 53 -22.73 11.53 17.23
CA ASP A 53 -21.82 12.66 17.01
C ASP A 53 -22.23 13.52 15.81
N LEU A 54 -22.75 12.88 14.76
CA LEU A 54 -23.09 13.54 13.49
C LEU A 54 -24.60 13.83 13.33
N HIS A 55 -25.43 13.36 14.27
CA HIS A 55 -26.90 13.46 14.20
C HIS A 55 -27.46 12.93 12.87
N THR A 56 -26.90 11.82 12.38
CA THR A 56 -27.28 11.21 11.12
C THR A 56 -27.34 9.69 11.26
N LYS A 57 -28.08 9.03 10.39
CA LYS A 57 -28.15 7.56 10.40
C LYS A 57 -26.87 6.96 9.85
N ALA A 58 -26.26 6.02 10.60
CA ALA A 58 -25.10 5.26 10.18
C ALA A 58 -25.46 3.78 9.97
N VAL A 59 -25.12 3.23 8.82
CA VAL A 59 -25.43 1.83 8.45
C VAL A 59 -24.14 1.12 8.05
N VAL A 60 -23.93 -0.08 8.58
CA VAL A 60 -22.85 -0.96 8.12
C VAL A 60 -23.30 -1.61 6.80
N ALA A 61 -22.76 -1.12 5.68
CA ALA A 61 -23.27 -1.43 4.35
C ALA A 61 -22.67 -2.69 3.72
N GLY A 62 -21.41 -3.05 4.02
CA GLY A 62 -20.81 -4.21 3.35
C GLY A 62 -19.34 -4.45 3.63
N VAL A 63 -18.76 -5.38 2.87
CA VAL A 63 -17.33 -5.75 2.91
C VAL A 63 -16.52 -4.77 2.06
N GLU A 64 -15.42 -4.27 2.61
CA GLU A 64 -14.55 -3.28 1.97
C GLU A 64 -14.15 -3.66 0.54
N ALA A 65 -13.65 -4.87 0.34
CA ALA A 65 -13.22 -5.35 -0.98
C ALA A 65 -14.35 -5.39 -2.02
N VAL A 66 -15.60 -5.65 -1.61
CA VAL A 66 -16.77 -5.59 -2.51
C VAL A 66 -17.06 -4.14 -2.88
N MET A 67 -17.02 -3.24 -1.91
CA MET A 67 -17.25 -1.81 -2.17
C MET A 67 -16.14 -1.22 -3.02
N ALA A 68 -14.88 -1.58 -2.76
CA ALA A 68 -13.75 -1.21 -3.59
C ALA A 68 -13.93 -1.67 -5.05
N SER A 69 -14.49 -2.88 -5.25
CA SER A 69 -14.79 -3.41 -6.60
C SER A 69 -15.79 -2.55 -7.35
N LEU A 70 -16.90 -2.22 -6.70
CA LEU A 70 -17.94 -1.38 -7.30
C LEU A 70 -17.40 0.00 -7.67
N GLY A 71 -16.61 0.61 -6.77
CA GLY A 71 -15.99 1.90 -7.06
C GLY A 71 -14.95 1.83 -8.18
N ALA A 72 -14.11 0.79 -8.19
CA ALA A 72 -13.08 0.60 -9.21
C ALA A 72 -13.65 0.45 -10.62
N MET A 73 -14.86 -0.13 -10.76
CA MET A 73 -15.57 -0.23 -12.05
C MET A 73 -15.86 1.14 -12.68
N THR A 74 -15.87 2.21 -11.91
CA THR A 74 -16.04 3.56 -12.44
C THR A 74 -14.78 4.13 -13.10
N THR A 75 -13.65 3.43 -13.02
CA THR A 75 -12.43 3.78 -13.75
C THR A 75 -12.67 3.60 -15.25
N PRO A 76 -12.42 4.64 -16.07
CA PRO A 76 -12.64 4.56 -17.51
C PRO A 76 -11.86 3.41 -18.15
N GLY A 77 -12.51 2.67 -19.04
CA GLY A 77 -11.90 1.56 -19.78
C GLY A 77 -11.90 0.21 -19.06
N THR A 78 -12.39 0.12 -17.82
CA THR A 78 -12.56 -1.15 -17.13
C THR A 78 -13.61 -2.05 -17.80
N ARG A 79 -13.37 -3.36 -17.79
CA ARG A 79 -14.26 -4.39 -18.33
C ARG A 79 -14.26 -5.61 -17.42
N LEU A 80 -15.38 -6.33 -17.39
CA LEU A 80 -15.50 -7.58 -16.67
C LEU A 80 -14.90 -8.75 -17.50
N PRO A 81 -14.29 -9.77 -16.86
CA PRO A 81 -14.01 -9.82 -15.43
C PRO A 81 -12.93 -8.83 -15.02
N LEU A 82 -13.06 -8.25 -13.82
CA LEU A 82 -12.17 -7.25 -13.28
C LEU A 82 -11.59 -7.71 -11.95
N ALA A 83 -10.27 -7.73 -11.86
CA ALA A 83 -9.60 -7.90 -10.57
C ALA A 83 -9.18 -6.55 -9.99
N ILE A 84 -9.21 -6.43 -8.69
CA ILE A 84 -8.76 -5.27 -7.93
C ILE A 84 -7.79 -5.68 -6.86
N LEU A 85 -6.83 -4.79 -6.62
CA LEU A 85 -5.98 -4.81 -5.43
C LEU A 85 -6.20 -3.51 -4.67
N ASP A 86 -6.81 -3.62 -3.50
CA ASP A 86 -6.92 -2.51 -2.55
C ASP A 86 -5.74 -2.56 -1.58
N MET A 87 -4.90 -1.54 -1.65
CA MET A 87 -3.65 -1.47 -0.91
C MET A 87 -3.74 -0.37 0.13
N GLY A 88 -4.16 -0.75 1.33
CA GLY A 88 -4.34 0.14 2.47
C GLY A 88 -3.08 0.35 3.31
N GLY A 89 -3.28 0.75 4.55
CA GLY A 89 -2.23 0.86 5.57
C GLY A 89 -1.92 -0.48 6.25
N GLY A 90 -2.95 -1.22 6.66
CA GLY A 90 -2.84 -2.47 7.42
C GLY A 90 -2.96 -3.74 6.60
N SER A 91 -3.76 -3.72 5.54
CA SER A 91 -4.06 -4.89 4.69
C SER A 91 -3.85 -4.60 3.21
N THR A 92 -3.68 -5.70 2.46
CA THR A 92 -3.76 -5.73 1.01
C THR A 92 -4.89 -6.68 0.65
N ASP A 93 -5.93 -6.15 0.03
CA ASP A 93 -7.13 -6.89 -0.27
C ASP A 93 -7.25 -7.11 -1.77
N ALA A 94 -7.71 -8.28 -2.18
CA ALA A 94 -7.99 -8.55 -3.57
C ALA A 94 -9.44 -8.98 -3.76
N ALA A 95 -10.01 -8.57 -4.88
CA ALA A 95 -11.29 -9.06 -5.32
C ALA A 95 -11.28 -9.31 -6.84
N VAL A 96 -12.07 -10.29 -7.28
CA VAL A 96 -12.41 -10.50 -8.69
C VAL A 96 -13.91 -10.39 -8.82
N LEU A 97 -14.33 -9.44 -9.65
CA LEU A 97 -15.72 -9.29 -10.07
C LEU A 97 -15.89 -9.99 -11.43
N GLU A 98 -16.71 -11.03 -11.45
CA GLU A 98 -17.00 -11.84 -12.64
C GLU A 98 -18.12 -11.20 -13.48
N ALA A 99 -18.23 -11.63 -14.74
CA ALA A 99 -19.25 -11.12 -15.67
C ALA A 99 -20.70 -11.40 -15.22
N ASP A 100 -20.89 -12.43 -14.42
CA ASP A 100 -22.19 -12.81 -13.84
C ASP A 100 -22.52 -12.07 -12.53
N GLY A 101 -21.65 -11.12 -12.11
CA GLY A 101 -21.82 -10.32 -10.88
C GLY A 101 -21.32 -11.00 -9.61
N ARG A 102 -20.78 -12.21 -9.68
CA ARG A 102 -20.14 -12.85 -8.50
C ARG A 102 -18.85 -12.13 -8.15
N VAL A 103 -18.63 -11.95 -6.84
CA VAL A 103 -17.41 -11.35 -6.31
C VAL A 103 -16.70 -12.36 -5.41
N ARG A 104 -15.44 -12.64 -5.72
CA ARG A 104 -14.53 -13.38 -4.84
C ARG A 104 -13.58 -12.41 -4.19
N THR A 105 -13.38 -12.53 -2.89
CA THR A 105 -12.53 -11.63 -2.13
C THR A 105 -11.56 -12.38 -1.24
N THR A 106 -10.41 -11.76 -0.98
CA THR A 106 -9.45 -12.23 0.03
C THR A 106 -8.81 -11.04 0.72
N HIS A 107 -8.38 -11.24 1.96
CA HIS A 107 -7.73 -10.25 2.80
C HIS A 107 -6.35 -10.78 3.20
N GLN A 108 -5.31 -9.99 2.93
CA GLN A 108 -3.94 -10.32 3.30
C GLN A 108 -3.41 -9.33 4.32
N ALA A 109 -2.80 -9.85 5.39
CA ALA A 109 -2.13 -9.03 6.39
C ALA A 109 -0.92 -8.31 5.80
N GLY A 110 -0.69 -7.06 6.20
CA GLY A 110 0.47 -6.25 5.85
C GLY A 110 0.29 -5.41 4.58
N ALA A 111 0.57 -4.13 4.75
CA ALA A 111 0.52 -3.10 3.72
C ALA A 111 1.45 -1.93 4.12
N GLY A 112 1.02 -0.68 3.91
CA GLY A 112 1.85 0.50 4.09
C GLY A 112 2.51 0.64 5.46
N GLU A 113 1.83 0.24 6.54
CA GLU A 113 2.37 0.28 7.90
C GLU A 113 3.55 -0.67 8.09
N LEU A 114 3.45 -1.87 7.53
CA LEU A 114 4.53 -2.85 7.59
C LEU A 114 5.76 -2.38 6.82
N VAL A 115 5.58 -1.72 5.68
CA VAL A 115 6.68 -1.10 4.93
C VAL A 115 7.38 -0.03 5.78
N THR A 116 6.62 0.84 6.44
CA THR A 116 7.18 1.87 7.34
C THR A 116 8.00 1.26 8.48
N MET A 117 7.48 0.19 9.09
CA MET A 117 8.18 -0.53 10.16
C MET A 117 9.47 -1.17 9.67
N LEU A 118 9.47 -1.81 8.49
CA LEU A 118 10.66 -2.39 7.89
C LEU A 118 11.72 -1.33 7.61
N ILE A 119 11.35 -0.20 7.00
CA ILE A 119 12.27 0.91 6.74
C ILE A 119 12.87 1.42 8.04
N GLN A 120 12.03 1.65 9.07
CA GLN A 120 12.49 2.12 10.37
C GLN A 120 13.53 1.18 10.98
N THR A 121 13.23 -0.11 11.00
CA THR A 121 14.07 -1.13 11.65
C THR A 121 15.37 -1.37 10.87
N GLU A 122 15.29 -1.51 9.55
CA GLU A 122 16.45 -1.81 8.70
C GLU A 122 17.46 -0.66 8.63
N LEU A 123 16.98 0.58 8.71
CA LEU A 123 17.83 1.77 8.72
C LEU A 123 18.18 2.23 10.15
N GLY A 124 17.64 1.60 11.19
CA GLY A 124 17.88 2.00 12.57
C GLY A 124 17.36 3.40 12.90
N LEU A 125 16.29 3.85 12.24
CA LEU A 125 15.77 5.20 12.40
C LEU A 125 15.10 5.38 13.77
N LYS A 126 15.41 6.48 14.44
CA LYS A 126 14.79 6.85 15.71
C LYS A 126 13.34 7.29 15.53
N SER A 127 13.04 7.94 14.41
CA SER A 127 11.72 8.50 14.11
C SER A 127 10.93 7.62 13.14
N ARG A 128 9.74 7.17 13.56
CA ARG A 128 8.77 6.53 12.67
C ARG A 128 8.28 7.48 11.57
N THR A 129 8.16 8.78 11.89
CA THR A 129 7.78 9.79 10.92
C THR A 129 8.78 9.88 9.77
N THR A 130 10.09 9.85 10.08
CA THR A 130 11.14 9.81 9.05
C THR A 130 11.03 8.57 8.17
N ALA A 131 10.76 7.39 8.75
CA ALA A 131 10.53 6.16 7.97
C ALA A 131 9.31 6.27 7.05
N GLU A 132 8.23 6.85 7.53
CA GLU A 132 7.02 7.11 6.73
C GLU A 132 7.29 8.10 5.58
N GLN A 133 8.09 9.14 5.83
CA GLN A 133 8.50 10.11 4.81
C GLN A 133 9.44 9.47 3.77
N ILE A 134 10.40 8.63 4.19
CA ILE A 134 11.25 7.86 3.28
C ILE A 134 10.41 6.96 2.35
N LYS A 135 9.37 6.35 2.88
CA LYS A 135 8.42 5.56 2.07
C LYS A 135 7.75 6.41 0.99
N LYS A 136 7.36 7.63 1.33
CA LYS A 136 6.47 8.49 0.51
C LYS A 136 7.18 9.38 -0.50
N TYR A 137 8.41 9.82 -0.21
CA TYR A 137 9.05 10.88 -0.98
C TYR A 137 10.35 10.43 -1.65
N PRO A 138 10.66 10.94 -2.85
CA PRO A 138 11.95 10.73 -3.48
C PRO A 138 13.09 11.31 -2.66
N LEU A 139 14.30 10.77 -2.89
CA LEU A 139 15.52 11.19 -2.22
C LEU A 139 16.35 12.11 -3.12
N GLY A 140 17.08 13.02 -2.47
CA GLY A 140 18.14 13.81 -3.07
C GLY A 140 19.31 13.94 -2.12
N LYS A 141 20.53 14.10 -2.65
CA LYS A 141 21.71 14.46 -1.89
C LYS A 141 22.17 15.85 -2.29
N VAL A 142 22.22 16.75 -1.31
CA VAL A 142 22.67 18.13 -1.53
C VAL A 142 24.19 18.14 -1.62
N GLU A 143 24.73 18.31 -2.83
CA GLU A 143 26.17 18.28 -3.12
C GLU A 143 26.79 19.68 -3.17
N SER A 144 25.96 20.71 -3.38
CA SER A 144 26.35 22.10 -3.26
C SER A 144 25.17 22.96 -2.85
N LEU A 145 25.40 24.25 -2.57
CA LEU A 145 24.32 25.18 -2.24
C LEU A 145 23.41 25.51 -3.44
N PHE A 146 23.73 25.05 -4.64
CA PHE A 146 22.97 25.35 -5.85
C PHE A 146 22.53 24.10 -6.63
N HIS A 147 22.89 22.91 -6.16
CA HIS A 147 22.39 21.68 -6.79
C HIS A 147 22.33 20.52 -5.82
N LEU A 148 21.45 19.58 -6.13
CA LEU A 148 21.37 18.28 -5.52
C LEU A 148 21.37 17.17 -6.58
N ARG A 149 21.81 15.99 -6.19
CA ARG A 149 21.72 14.78 -7.00
C ARG A 149 20.49 13.98 -6.56
N LEU A 150 19.58 13.73 -7.50
CA LEU A 150 18.40 12.91 -7.30
C LEU A 150 18.76 11.42 -7.18
N GLU A 151 17.87 10.62 -6.60
CA GLU A 151 18.05 9.17 -6.44
C GLU A 151 18.16 8.40 -7.77
N ASN A 152 17.69 8.96 -8.88
CA ASN A 152 17.86 8.43 -10.24
C ASN A 152 19.16 8.85 -10.91
N GLY A 153 20.04 9.57 -10.20
CA GLY A 153 21.31 10.09 -10.68
C GLY A 153 21.24 11.43 -11.40
N ALA A 154 20.06 11.96 -11.69
CA ALA A 154 19.91 13.27 -12.33
C ALA A 154 20.33 14.40 -11.39
N MET A 155 20.86 15.49 -11.96
CA MET A 155 21.20 16.70 -11.21
C MET A 155 20.05 17.70 -11.32
N GLN A 156 19.63 18.25 -10.18
CA GLN A 156 18.68 19.35 -10.11
C GLN A 156 19.41 20.62 -9.64
N PHE A 157 19.33 21.68 -10.45
CA PHE A 157 19.95 22.96 -10.16
C PHE A 157 18.92 23.97 -9.68
N PHE A 158 19.36 24.89 -8.82
CA PHE A 158 18.54 25.93 -8.23
C PHE A 158 19.13 27.29 -8.58
N THR A 159 18.27 28.28 -8.83
CA THR A 159 18.66 29.68 -9.06
C THR A 159 18.98 30.39 -7.75
N GLU A 160 18.32 29.98 -6.66
CA GLU A 160 18.57 30.48 -5.32
C GLU A 160 19.35 29.45 -4.50
N SER A 161 20.12 29.94 -3.52
CA SER A 161 20.90 29.08 -2.65
C SER A 161 20.00 28.19 -1.79
N ILE A 162 20.29 26.90 -1.78
CA ILE A 162 19.73 25.95 -0.81
C ILE A 162 20.24 26.36 0.58
N ASP A 163 19.39 26.22 1.60
CA ASP A 163 19.79 26.48 2.99
C ASP A 163 21.02 25.64 3.36
N PRO A 164 22.12 26.27 3.86
CA PRO A 164 23.35 25.57 4.19
C PRO A 164 23.21 24.38 5.14
N ARG A 165 22.15 24.34 5.95
CA ARG A 165 21.86 23.19 6.85
C ARG A 165 21.68 21.86 6.13
N TYR A 166 21.36 21.88 4.83
CA TYR A 166 21.17 20.69 4.02
C TYR A 166 22.46 20.20 3.31
N TYR A 167 23.52 21.05 3.29
CA TYR A 167 24.74 20.72 2.57
C TYR A 167 25.36 19.40 3.05
N GLY A 168 25.66 18.51 2.10
CA GLY A 168 26.23 17.20 2.36
C GLY A 168 25.24 16.14 2.86
N HIS A 169 23.99 16.52 3.16
CA HIS A 169 22.98 15.61 3.68
C HIS A 169 22.08 15.00 2.59
N VAL A 170 21.52 13.83 2.92
CA VAL A 170 20.41 13.25 2.18
C VAL A 170 19.12 13.93 2.65
N VAL A 171 18.30 14.32 1.69
CA VAL A 171 17.02 14.98 1.91
C VAL A 171 15.89 14.24 1.21
N LEU A 172 14.69 14.38 1.75
CA LEU A 172 13.44 13.93 1.13
C LEU A 172 12.80 15.12 0.42
N LEU A 173 12.35 14.89 -0.80
CA LEU A 173 11.74 15.92 -1.64
C LEU A 173 10.22 15.87 -1.49
N ALA A 174 9.73 16.44 -0.40
CA ALA A 174 8.30 16.57 -0.16
C ALA A 174 7.70 17.74 -0.96
N PRO A 175 6.37 17.75 -1.20
CA PRO A 175 5.73 18.87 -1.90
C PRO A 175 5.96 20.20 -1.18
N GLY A 176 6.69 21.11 -1.83
CA GLY A 176 6.97 22.45 -1.30
C GLY A 176 8.09 22.56 -0.27
N GLU A 177 8.70 21.46 0.16
CA GLU A 177 9.77 21.49 1.16
C GLU A 177 10.80 20.37 0.99
N MET A 178 12.00 20.59 1.50
CA MET A 178 13.01 19.57 1.68
C MET A 178 13.08 19.17 3.15
N LEU A 179 13.08 17.88 3.44
CA LEU A 179 13.16 17.32 4.78
C LEU A 179 14.50 16.60 4.95
N LYS A 180 15.31 17.06 5.88
CA LYS A 180 16.61 16.46 6.17
C LYS A 180 16.45 15.13 6.87
N ILE A 181 17.23 14.15 6.45
CA ILE A 181 17.43 12.91 7.21
C ILE A 181 18.59 13.15 8.16
N GLU A 182 18.33 13.04 9.45
CA GLU A 182 19.32 13.36 10.49
C GLU A 182 20.37 12.26 10.66
N GLU A 183 20.01 11.01 10.36
CA GLU A 183 20.92 9.88 10.40
C GLU A 183 21.88 9.92 9.20
N ASP A 184 23.17 9.69 9.47
CA ASP A 184 24.21 9.65 8.41
C ASP A 184 24.17 8.29 7.69
N ILE A 185 23.20 8.13 6.79
CA ILE A 185 22.96 6.91 6.03
C ILE A 185 23.16 7.24 4.55
N PRO A 186 23.97 6.45 3.80
CA PRO A 186 24.11 6.63 2.36
C PRO A 186 22.77 6.56 1.62
N MET A 187 22.56 7.45 0.65
CA MET A 187 21.31 7.52 -0.13
C MET A 187 20.98 6.20 -0.81
N GLU A 188 22.00 5.53 -1.32
CA GLU A 188 21.90 4.23 -1.98
C GLU A 188 21.34 3.15 -1.03
N ARG A 189 21.76 3.17 0.25
CA ARG A 189 21.26 2.24 1.26
C ARG A 189 19.79 2.52 1.60
N ILE A 190 19.42 3.80 1.74
CA ILE A 190 18.01 4.17 1.98
C ILE A 190 17.14 3.71 0.82
N LEU A 191 17.59 3.94 -0.41
CA LEU A 191 16.88 3.54 -1.63
C LEU A 191 16.69 2.01 -1.71
N GLU A 192 17.76 1.25 -1.44
CA GLU A 192 17.73 -0.21 -1.42
C GLU A 192 16.70 -0.74 -0.41
N VAL A 193 16.79 -0.28 0.85
CA VAL A 193 15.89 -0.70 1.93
C VAL A 193 14.44 -0.33 1.61
N ARG A 194 14.18 0.89 1.14
CA ARG A 194 12.83 1.32 0.76
C ARG A 194 12.22 0.43 -0.31
N ARG A 195 12.95 0.19 -1.39
CA ARG A 195 12.47 -0.63 -2.52
C ARG A 195 12.24 -2.08 -2.11
N GLU A 196 13.18 -2.64 -1.34
CA GLU A 196 13.06 -4.01 -0.90
C GLU A 196 11.91 -4.19 0.08
N ALA A 197 11.69 -3.27 1.03
CA ALA A 197 10.55 -3.29 1.93
C ALA A 197 9.21 -3.24 1.14
N LYS A 198 9.09 -2.34 0.16
CA LYS A 198 7.91 -2.27 -0.72
C LYS A 198 7.70 -3.58 -1.49
N ARG A 199 8.75 -4.15 -2.06
CA ARG A 199 8.68 -5.42 -2.80
C ARG A 199 8.25 -6.58 -1.90
N LYS A 200 8.88 -6.74 -0.73
CA LYS A 200 8.58 -7.82 0.23
C LYS A 200 7.13 -7.78 0.71
N VAL A 201 6.56 -6.60 0.87
CA VAL A 201 5.18 -6.46 1.34
C VAL A 201 4.18 -6.47 0.17
N PHE A 202 4.26 -5.49 -0.72
CA PHE A 202 3.21 -5.30 -1.72
C PHE A 202 3.26 -6.30 -2.86
N VAL A 203 4.41 -6.59 -3.43
CA VAL A 203 4.49 -7.55 -4.54
C VAL A 203 4.14 -8.96 -4.07
N ARG A 204 4.66 -9.38 -2.90
CA ARG A 204 4.34 -10.68 -2.33
C ARG A 204 2.85 -10.82 -2.03
N ASN A 205 2.26 -9.83 -1.36
CA ASN A 205 0.84 -9.87 -1.01
C ASN A 205 -0.06 -9.78 -2.24
N ALA A 206 0.28 -8.97 -3.24
CA ALA A 206 -0.47 -8.87 -4.49
C ALA A 206 -0.57 -10.21 -5.22
N VAL A 207 0.58 -10.86 -5.45
CA VAL A 207 0.61 -12.17 -6.11
C VAL A 207 -0.15 -13.23 -5.31
N ARG A 208 0.03 -13.24 -3.99
CA ARG A 208 -0.64 -14.17 -3.08
C ARG A 208 -2.16 -13.96 -3.06
N ALA A 209 -2.60 -12.70 -2.94
CA ALA A 209 -4.02 -12.34 -2.90
C ALA A 209 -4.72 -12.64 -4.25
N LEU A 210 -4.11 -12.21 -5.36
CA LEU A 210 -4.66 -12.46 -6.69
C LEU A 210 -4.77 -13.96 -7.00
N ARG A 211 -3.80 -14.78 -6.58
CA ARG A 211 -3.88 -16.26 -6.77
C ARG A 211 -5.06 -16.86 -6.02
N GLN A 212 -5.39 -16.36 -4.83
CA GLN A 212 -6.51 -16.87 -4.05
C GLN A 212 -7.87 -16.54 -4.66
N VAL A 213 -8.02 -15.39 -5.31
CA VAL A 213 -9.27 -14.96 -5.94
C VAL A 213 -9.36 -15.32 -7.42
N ALA A 214 -8.25 -15.71 -8.03
CA ALA A 214 -8.21 -16.08 -9.45
C ALA A 214 -9.13 -17.28 -9.75
N PRO A 215 -9.82 -17.29 -10.92
CA PRO A 215 -10.48 -18.47 -11.40
C PRO A 215 -9.51 -19.65 -11.44
N GLU A 216 -9.92 -20.80 -10.91
CA GLU A 216 -9.11 -22.04 -10.85
C GLU A 216 -7.75 -21.86 -10.12
N HIS A 217 -7.62 -20.78 -9.33
CA HIS A 217 -6.36 -20.36 -8.68
C HIS A 217 -5.20 -20.08 -9.64
N GLU A 218 -5.51 -19.85 -10.91
CA GLU A 218 -4.54 -19.57 -11.97
C GLU A 218 -4.49 -18.05 -12.27
N LEU A 219 -3.36 -17.42 -12.01
CA LEU A 219 -3.18 -15.97 -12.23
C LEU A 219 -3.41 -15.55 -13.67
N ARG A 220 -3.08 -16.41 -14.64
CA ARG A 220 -3.27 -16.14 -16.08
C ARG A 220 -4.73 -15.99 -16.49
N ASN A 221 -5.67 -16.41 -15.64
CA ASN A 221 -7.11 -16.24 -15.85
C ASN A 221 -7.61 -14.86 -15.43
N ILE A 222 -6.71 -14.00 -14.90
CA ILE A 222 -6.98 -12.60 -14.59
C ILE A 222 -6.39 -11.74 -15.71
N PRO A 223 -7.20 -11.12 -16.58
CA PRO A 223 -6.64 -10.32 -17.67
C PRO A 223 -6.18 -8.93 -17.21
N ASN A 224 -6.90 -8.33 -16.27
CA ASN A 224 -6.70 -6.94 -15.85
C ASN A 224 -6.80 -6.81 -14.33
N VAL A 225 -5.92 -5.97 -13.78
CA VAL A 225 -5.92 -5.60 -12.35
C VAL A 225 -5.96 -4.08 -12.21
N VAL A 226 -6.89 -3.58 -11.42
CA VAL A 226 -6.95 -2.16 -11.04
C VAL A 226 -6.43 -2.00 -9.62
N LEU A 227 -5.42 -1.13 -9.46
CA LEU A 227 -4.84 -0.78 -8.17
C LEU A 227 -5.63 0.36 -7.54
N VAL A 228 -6.14 0.13 -6.34
CA VAL A 228 -6.87 1.12 -5.55
C VAL A 228 -6.29 1.23 -4.14
N GLY A 229 -6.82 2.15 -3.33
CA GLY A 229 -6.33 2.43 -1.98
C GLY A 229 -5.19 3.45 -1.94
N GLY A 230 -4.83 3.86 -0.74
CA GLY A 230 -3.84 4.92 -0.54
C GLY A 230 -2.43 4.57 -1.03
N SER A 231 -2.03 3.31 -0.96
CA SER A 231 -0.70 2.88 -1.43
C SER A 231 -0.62 2.76 -2.95
N ALA A 232 -1.75 2.78 -3.67
CA ALA A 232 -1.75 2.89 -5.12
C ALA A 232 -1.32 4.28 -5.64
N GLU A 233 -1.31 5.29 -4.77
CA GLU A 233 -0.76 6.62 -5.07
C GLU A 233 0.77 6.71 -4.91
N ASP A 234 1.40 5.69 -4.35
CA ASP A 234 2.85 5.65 -4.18
C ASP A 234 3.57 5.73 -5.54
N PHE A 235 4.71 6.39 -5.57
CA PHE A 235 5.44 6.66 -6.81
C PHE A 235 6.25 5.46 -7.34
N GLU A 236 6.46 4.40 -6.52
CA GLU A 236 7.20 3.19 -6.92
C GLU A 236 6.31 1.94 -6.99
N ILE A 237 5.35 1.80 -6.06
CA ILE A 237 4.57 0.57 -5.89
C ILE A 237 3.81 0.15 -7.17
N PRO A 238 3.11 1.06 -7.87
CA PRO A 238 2.39 0.67 -9.10
C PRO A 238 3.32 0.10 -10.17
N GLU A 239 4.50 0.70 -10.37
CA GLU A 239 5.47 0.21 -11.34
C GLU A 239 6.03 -1.16 -10.95
N MET A 240 6.37 -1.37 -9.68
CA MET A 240 6.82 -2.67 -9.17
C MET A 240 5.77 -3.76 -9.40
N LEU A 241 4.49 -3.45 -9.19
CA LEU A 241 3.39 -4.37 -9.41
C LEU A 241 3.14 -4.64 -10.89
N MET A 242 3.17 -3.62 -11.73
CA MET A 242 3.08 -3.78 -13.19
C MET A 242 4.18 -4.70 -13.71
N GLN A 243 5.42 -4.51 -13.25
CA GLN A 243 6.54 -5.36 -13.63
C GLN A 243 6.33 -6.81 -13.16
N ALA A 244 5.98 -7.03 -11.90
CA ALA A 244 5.79 -8.37 -11.34
C ALA A 244 4.60 -9.12 -11.96
N LEU A 245 3.50 -8.44 -12.24
CA LEU A 245 2.30 -9.04 -12.83
C LEU A 245 2.42 -9.28 -14.34
N SER A 246 3.31 -8.57 -15.02
CA SER A 246 3.60 -8.77 -16.44
C SER A 246 4.13 -10.18 -16.75
N GLU A 247 4.83 -10.81 -15.81
CA GLU A 247 5.29 -12.19 -15.91
C GLU A 247 4.14 -13.20 -16.07
N TYR A 248 2.97 -12.84 -15.52
CA TYR A 248 1.74 -13.62 -15.64
C TYR A 248 0.84 -13.16 -16.79
N ARG A 249 1.30 -12.21 -17.62
CA ARG A 249 0.54 -11.56 -18.71
C ARG A 249 -0.69 -10.79 -18.21
N ILE A 250 -0.64 -10.28 -17.00
CA ILE A 250 -1.69 -9.48 -16.40
C ILE A 250 -1.40 -8.01 -16.69
N VAL A 251 -2.37 -7.31 -17.26
CA VAL A 251 -2.33 -5.85 -17.40
C VAL A 251 -2.73 -5.23 -16.07
N CYS A 252 -1.86 -4.41 -15.51
CA CYS A 252 -2.09 -3.76 -14.24
C CYS A 252 -2.05 -2.23 -14.41
N GLY A 253 -2.98 -1.54 -13.80
CA GLY A 253 -3.05 -0.08 -13.86
C GLY A 253 -3.61 0.54 -12.60
N ARG A 254 -3.26 1.82 -12.39
CA ARG A 254 -3.79 2.61 -11.27
C ARG A 254 -5.26 2.96 -11.55
N GLY A 255 -6.13 2.79 -10.56
CA GLY A 255 -7.52 3.22 -10.63
C GLY A 255 -7.63 4.74 -10.75
N ASN A 256 -8.59 5.18 -11.54
CA ASN A 256 -8.98 6.58 -11.63
C ASN A 256 -10.50 6.65 -11.47
N ILE A 257 -10.93 6.63 -10.22
CA ILE A 257 -12.34 6.53 -9.85
C ILE A 257 -13.11 7.71 -10.45
N ARG A 258 -14.21 7.41 -11.12
CA ARG A 258 -15.05 8.37 -11.86
C ARG A 258 -14.28 9.21 -12.90
N GLY A 259 -13.09 8.76 -13.27
CA GLY A 259 -12.23 9.43 -14.24
C GLY A 259 -11.43 10.62 -13.71
N THR A 260 -11.59 11.01 -12.44
CA THR A 260 -11.00 12.25 -11.87
C THR A 260 -10.47 12.13 -10.46
N GLU A 261 -10.88 11.09 -9.70
CA GLU A 261 -10.66 11.07 -8.23
C GLU A 261 -9.45 10.22 -7.80
N GLY A 262 -8.74 9.64 -8.76
CA GLY A 262 -7.62 8.77 -8.45
C GLY A 262 -8.04 7.46 -7.75
N PRO A 263 -7.08 6.67 -7.22
CA PRO A 263 -7.35 5.32 -6.72
C PRO A 263 -7.94 5.28 -5.30
N ARG A 264 -7.91 6.40 -4.56
CA ARG A 264 -8.20 6.42 -3.13
C ARG A 264 -9.68 6.31 -2.79
N ASN A 265 -10.55 6.78 -3.69
CA ASN A 265 -11.98 6.90 -3.43
C ASN A 265 -12.82 5.68 -3.85
N ALA A 266 -12.19 4.54 -4.13
CA ALA A 266 -12.88 3.34 -4.61
C ALA A 266 -13.96 2.86 -3.63
N VAL A 267 -13.61 2.68 -2.35
CA VAL A 267 -14.54 2.19 -1.31
C VAL A 267 -15.69 3.17 -1.11
N ALA A 268 -15.41 4.46 -0.97
CA ALA A 268 -16.43 5.50 -0.77
C ALA A 268 -17.41 5.58 -1.95
N THR A 269 -16.90 5.53 -3.17
CA THR A 269 -17.73 5.50 -4.39
C THR A 269 -18.59 4.24 -4.45
N GLY A 270 -18.02 3.07 -4.13
CA GLY A 270 -18.75 1.82 -4.10
C GLY A 270 -19.87 1.80 -3.06
N LEU A 271 -19.63 2.36 -1.88
CA LEU A 271 -20.67 2.54 -0.85
C LEU A 271 -21.82 3.40 -1.36
N LEU A 272 -21.52 4.52 -2.02
CA LEU A 272 -22.51 5.40 -2.61
C LEU A 272 -23.35 4.69 -3.69
N LEU A 273 -22.69 3.98 -4.60
CA LEU A 273 -23.35 3.23 -5.67
C LEU A 273 -24.24 2.12 -5.11
N SER A 274 -23.77 1.38 -4.10
CA SER A 274 -24.55 0.34 -3.42
C SER A 274 -25.79 0.92 -2.75
N TYR A 275 -25.68 2.08 -2.11
CA TYR A 275 -26.80 2.76 -1.49
C TYR A 275 -27.84 3.22 -2.51
N ILE A 276 -27.42 3.85 -3.60
CA ILE A 276 -28.33 4.31 -4.67
C ILE A 276 -29.06 3.10 -5.30
N GLY A 277 -28.33 2.01 -5.58
CA GLY A 277 -28.92 0.80 -6.16
C GLY A 277 -29.89 0.07 -5.24
N SER A 278 -29.78 0.24 -3.91
CA SER A 278 -30.70 -0.35 -2.93
C SER A 278 -31.97 0.48 -2.68
N THR A 279 -32.01 1.73 -3.17
CA THR A 279 -33.13 2.66 -2.98
C THR A 279 -34.02 2.78 -4.21
N GLN A 280 -33.68 2.12 -5.30
CA GLN A 280 -34.50 1.93 -6.52
C GLN A 280 -35.19 0.59 -6.49
#